data_4204602fd0c646c205c10ad38a33b3cb
#
_entry.id   4204602fd0c646c205c10ad38a33b3cb
#
_cell.length_a   1.000
_cell.length_b   1.000
_cell.length_c   1.000
_cell.angle_alpha   90.00
_cell.angle_beta   90.00
_cell.angle_gamma   90.00
#
_symmetry.space_group_name_H-M   'P 1'
#
loop_
_entity.id
_entity.type
_entity.pdbx_description
1 polymer ?
#
loop_
_entity_poly.entity_id
_entity_poly.type
_entity_poly.pdbx_seq_one_letter_code
_entity_poly.pdbx_strand_id
1 'polypeptide(L)'
;LNLHKTFAIPHGGGGPGVGPISVAKHLEDFLPSNPIIKTGGDKPIESISSAPWGSALACIISYGYIKLLGYSGLRKSTEVAILSANYIKERLDGAFPILYVGDKGRSAHELIIDLRGFKEKNIEVVDIAKRLMDYGFHAPTVSFPVPGTMMIEPTESENLEEIDRFCDAMISIAAEISEMD
;
A
#
# COMPACT_ATOMS: atom_id res chain seq x y z
N LEU A 1 -1.34 -1.23 15.00
CA LEU A 1 -0.35 -1.73 14.04
C LEU A 1 -0.97 -2.82 13.17
N ASN A 2 -0.89 -2.68 11.84
CA ASN A 2 -1.26 -3.74 10.89
C ASN A 2 -0.03 -4.53 10.48
N LEU A 3 -0.13 -5.86 10.50
CA LEU A 3 0.98 -6.73 10.13
C LEU A 3 0.98 -7.13 8.65
N HIS A 4 -0.08 -6.86 7.90
CA HIS A 4 -0.22 -7.21 6.49
C HIS A 4 0.44 -6.21 5.50
N LYS A 5 1.28 -5.34 6.00
CA LYS A 5 2.11 -4.40 5.23
C LYS A 5 3.58 -4.75 5.46
N THR A 6 4.31 -3.90 6.12
CA THR A 6 5.74 -4.06 6.41
C THR A 6 6.12 -5.40 7.06
N PHE A 7 5.21 -6.04 7.81
CA PHE A 7 5.47 -7.29 8.53
C PHE A 7 4.91 -8.54 7.85
N ALA A 8 4.53 -8.44 6.60
CA ALA A 8 4.37 -9.52 5.62
C ALA A 8 3.32 -10.59 5.91
N ILE A 9 2.36 -10.40 6.82
CA ILE A 9 1.24 -11.34 6.88
C ILE A 9 0.33 -11.16 5.66
N PRO A 10 -0.31 -12.23 5.14
CA PRO A 10 -1.22 -12.10 4.00
C PRO A 10 -2.48 -11.31 4.39
N HIS A 11 -2.88 -10.36 3.54
CA HIS A 11 -4.15 -9.66 3.68
C HIS A 11 -5.32 -10.54 3.22
N GLY A 12 -5.15 -11.28 2.13
CA GLY A 12 -6.09 -12.27 1.63
C GLY A 12 -7.49 -11.73 1.35
N GLY A 13 -7.61 -10.47 0.95
CA GLY A 13 -8.89 -9.83 0.69
C GLY A 13 -9.71 -9.52 1.95
N GLY A 14 -9.05 -9.42 3.11
CA GLY A 14 -9.68 -9.03 4.37
C GLY A 14 -9.49 -9.96 5.56
N GLY A 15 -8.67 -10.99 5.44
CA GLY A 15 -8.22 -11.86 6.55
C GLY A 15 -6.72 -11.94 6.53
N PRO A 16 -6.05 -12.63 7.47
CA PRO A 16 -6.46 -12.90 8.84
C PRO A 16 -6.42 -11.64 9.71
N GLY A 17 -7.40 -11.50 10.59
CA GLY A 17 -7.53 -10.33 11.46
C GLY A 17 -6.61 -10.41 12.68
N VAL A 18 -5.46 -9.77 12.61
CA VAL A 18 -4.57 -9.56 13.75
C VAL A 18 -3.90 -8.19 13.63
N GLY A 19 -4.00 -7.42 14.70
CA GLY A 19 -3.41 -6.08 14.76
C GLY A 19 -2.98 -5.77 16.18
N PRO A 20 -1.70 -5.95 16.53
CA PRO A 20 -1.19 -5.56 17.85
C PRO A 20 -1.53 -4.11 18.17
N ILE A 21 -2.07 -3.89 19.36
CA ILE A 21 -2.40 -2.55 19.85
C ILE A 21 -1.62 -2.30 21.14
N SER A 22 -1.09 -1.12 21.25
CA SER A 22 -0.45 -0.63 22.47
C SER A 22 -1.11 0.66 22.91
N VAL A 23 -1.33 0.82 24.19
CA VAL A 23 -1.96 2.01 24.74
C VAL A 23 -1.09 2.61 25.85
N ALA A 24 -1.25 3.91 26.10
CA ALA A 24 -0.67 4.54 27.27
C ALA A 24 -1.31 3.98 28.56
N LYS A 25 -0.58 3.97 29.69
CA LYS A 25 -1.00 3.33 30.93
C LYS A 25 -2.39 3.75 31.41
N HIS A 26 -2.76 5.01 31.24
CA HIS A 26 -4.08 5.51 31.66
C HIS A 26 -5.26 4.97 30.84
N LEU A 27 -5.02 4.29 29.72
CA LEU A 27 -6.02 3.64 28.86
C LEU A 27 -6.07 2.13 29.04
N GLU A 28 -5.19 1.55 29.85
CA GLU A 28 -5.08 0.10 30.04
C GLU A 28 -6.40 -0.51 30.52
N ASP A 29 -7.07 0.15 31.47
CA ASP A 29 -8.34 -0.32 32.02
C ASP A 29 -9.48 -0.40 31.00
N PHE A 30 -9.37 0.31 29.89
CA PHE A 30 -10.39 0.39 28.84
C PHE A 30 -10.13 -0.53 27.65
N LEU A 31 -9.08 -1.34 27.69
CA LEU A 31 -8.82 -2.33 26.63
C LEU A 31 -10.01 -3.30 26.46
N PRO A 32 -10.26 -3.80 25.24
CA PRO A 32 -11.42 -4.65 24.96
C PRO A 32 -11.50 -5.88 25.85
N SER A 33 -12.70 -6.19 26.33
CA SER A 33 -13.00 -7.42 27.04
C SER A 33 -13.20 -8.60 26.08
N ASN A 34 -13.28 -9.80 26.63
CA ASN A 34 -13.71 -10.99 25.91
C ASN A 34 -14.59 -11.86 26.83
N PRO A 35 -15.73 -12.39 26.34
CA PRO A 35 -16.67 -13.14 27.18
C PRO A 35 -16.15 -14.51 27.64
N ILE A 36 -15.12 -15.07 27.00
CA ILE A 36 -14.61 -16.39 27.25
C ILE A 36 -13.40 -16.35 28.20
N ILE A 37 -12.50 -15.37 27.96
CA ILE A 37 -11.30 -15.22 28.78
C ILE A 37 -11.18 -13.79 29.30
N LYS A 38 -10.57 -13.63 30.47
CA LYS A 38 -10.33 -12.28 31.00
C LYS A 38 -9.26 -11.57 30.20
N THR A 39 -9.69 -10.56 29.43
CA THR A 39 -8.86 -9.57 28.76
C THR A 39 -9.32 -8.17 29.16
N GLY A 40 -8.53 -7.15 28.89
CA GLY A 40 -8.83 -5.79 29.34
C GLY A 40 -8.53 -5.54 30.82
N GLY A 41 -8.78 -4.33 31.25
CA GLY A 41 -8.58 -3.87 32.63
C GLY A 41 -9.87 -3.92 33.49
N ASP A 42 -9.99 -2.95 34.41
CA ASP A 42 -11.13 -2.91 35.35
C ASP A 42 -12.40 -2.27 34.77
N LYS A 43 -12.27 -1.50 33.67
CA LYS A 43 -13.39 -0.81 32.99
C LYS A 43 -13.34 -1.06 31.47
N PRO A 44 -13.28 -2.34 31.04
CA PRO A 44 -13.05 -2.65 29.63
C PRO A 44 -14.23 -2.22 28.77
N ILE A 45 -13.94 -1.85 27.51
CA ILE A 45 -14.97 -1.77 26.49
C ILE A 45 -15.43 -3.18 26.07
N GLU A 46 -16.51 -3.26 25.32
CA GLU A 46 -17.03 -4.53 24.83
C GLU A 46 -16.04 -5.27 23.91
N SER A 47 -16.30 -6.55 23.70
CA SER A 47 -15.50 -7.38 22.79
C SER A 47 -15.59 -6.84 21.34
N ILE A 48 -14.44 -6.65 20.71
CA ILE A 48 -14.33 -6.15 19.32
C ILE A 48 -14.07 -7.28 18.31
N SER A 49 -13.79 -8.49 18.76
CA SER A 49 -13.53 -9.64 17.91
C SER A 49 -13.99 -10.93 18.55
N SER A 50 -14.33 -11.93 17.73
CA SER A 50 -14.74 -13.26 18.22
C SER A 50 -13.60 -13.98 18.93
N ALA A 51 -12.38 -13.93 18.39
CA ALA A 51 -11.19 -14.51 19.01
C ALA A 51 -10.52 -13.47 19.93
N PRO A 52 -10.18 -13.85 21.18
CA PRO A 52 -9.60 -12.92 22.16
C PRO A 52 -8.32 -12.21 21.70
N TRP A 53 -7.52 -12.92 20.91
CA TRP A 53 -6.21 -12.46 20.41
C TRP A 53 -6.19 -12.26 18.88
N GLY A 54 -7.36 -12.24 18.22
CA GLY A 54 -7.44 -12.28 16.78
C GLY A 54 -6.81 -13.55 16.20
N SER A 55 -6.34 -13.51 14.98
CA SER A 55 -5.62 -14.63 14.33
C SER A 55 -4.15 -14.66 14.76
N ALA A 56 -3.88 -14.88 16.04
CA ALA A 56 -2.53 -14.78 16.63
C ALA A 56 -1.50 -15.69 15.94
N LEU A 57 -1.92 -16.82 15.34
CA LEU A 57 -1.03 -17.70 14.57
C LEU A 57 -0.34 -16.97 13.41
N ALA A 58 -0.98 -15.97 12.81
CA ALA A 58 -0.39 -15.16 11.75
C ALA A 58 0.85 -14.38 12.21
N CYS A 59 0.99 -14.10 13.51
CA CYS A 59 2.17 -13.45 14.07
C CYS A 59 3.46 -14.26 13.87
N ILE A 60 3.34 -15.58 13.68
CA ILE A 60 4.50 -16.46 13.39
C ILE A 60 5.13 -16.10 12.05
N ILE A 61 4.32 -15.68 11.07
CA ILE A 61 4.80 -15.22 9.76
C ILE A 61 5.66 -13.96 9.93
N SER A 62 5.14 -12.96 10.65
CA SER A 62 5.89 -11.73 10.96
C SER A 62 7.15 -12.03 11.78
N TYR A 63 7.06 -12.94 12.73
CA TYR A 63 8.24 -13.36 13.50
C TYR A 63 9.33 -13.96 12.61
N GLY A 64 8.96 -14.90 11.74
CA GLY A 64 9.87 -15.51 10.77
C GLY A 64 10.50 -14.46 9.85
N TYR A 65 9.69 -13.56 9.29
CA TYR A 65 10.13 -12.47 8.43
C TYR A 65 11.13 -11.55 9.12
N ILE A 66 10.83 -11.11 10.35
CA ILE A 66 11.74 -10.27 11.15
C ILE A 66 13.04 -11.00 11.47
N LYS A 67 12.98 -12.31 11.80
CA LYS A 67 14.17 -13.12 12.08
C LYS A 67 15.05 -13.32 10.86
N LEU A 68 14.47 -13.47 9.67
CA LEU A 68 15.20 -13.63 8.41
C LEU A 68 15.91 -12.33 8.00
N LEU A 69 15.21 -11.20 8.08
CA LEU A 69 15.75 -9.92 7.64
C LEU A 69 16.65 -9.25 8.68
N GLY A 70 16.35 -9.41 9.95
CA GLY A 70 16.98 -8.67 11.03
C GLY A 70 16.76 -7.16 10.91
N TYR A 71 17.38 -6.38 11.78
CA TYR A 71 17.25 -4.92 11.79
C TYR A 71 17.70 -4.28 10.46
N SER A 72 18.85 -4.67 9.95
CA SER A 72 19.41 -4.10 8.72
C SER A 72 18.57 -4.42 7.49
N GLY A 73 18.03 -5.64 7.39
CA GLY A 73 17.18 -6.05 6.29
C GLY A 73 15.83 -5.33 6.29
N LEU A 74 15.19 -5.19 7.45
CA LEU A 74 13.93 -4.44 7.59
C LEU A 74 14.11 -2.97 7.21
N ARG A 75 15.21 -2.35 7.65
CA ARG A 75 15.54 -0.98 7.27
C ARG A 75 15.76 -0.84 5.77
N LYS A 76 16.57 -1.73 5.18
CA LYS A 76 16.86 -1.74 3.75
C LYS A 76 15.60 -1.95 2.92
N SER A 77 14.70 -2.85 3.33
CA SER A 77 13.40 -3.07 2.69
C SER A 77 12.60 -1.76 2.58
N THR A 78 12.48 -1.02 3.68
CA THR A 78 11.80 0.27 3.69
C THR A 78 12.50 1.32 2.81
N GLU A 79 13.83 1.40 2.88
CA GLU A 79 14.63 2.32 2.06
C GLU A 79 14.44 2.04 0.56
N VAL A 80 14.44 0.76 0.15
CA VAL A 80 14.23 0.34 -1.24
C VAL A 80 12.81 0.66 -1.70
N ALA A 81 11.79 0.40 -0.88
CA ALA A 81 10.40 0.74 -1.22
C ALA A 81 10.23 2.25 -1.50
N ILE A 82 10.81 3.11 -0.67
CA ILE A 82 10.80 4.56 -0.88
C ILE A 82 11.58 4.96 -2.13
N LEU A 83 12.73 4.35 -2.36
CA LEU A 83 13.56 4.61 -3.53
C LEU A 83 12.83 4.23 -4.82
N SER A 84 12.21 3.05 -4.87
CA SER A 84 11.46 2.54 -6.02
C SER A 84 10.27 3.45 -6.36
N ALA A 85 9.50 3.88 -5.36
CA ALA A 85 8.40 4.81 -5.58
C ALA A 85 8.87 6.16 -6.14
N ASN A 86 9.97 6.71 -5.63
CA ASN A 86 10.53 7.96 -6.14
C ASN A 86 11.18 7.80 -7.51
N TYR A 87 11.74 6.64 -7.83
CA TYR A 87 12.25 6.34 -9.15
C TYR A 87 11.10 6.33 -10.19
N ILE A 88 9.99 5.66 -9.90
CA ILE A 88 8.79 5.69 -10.75
C ILE A 88 8.29 7.12 -10.93
N LYS A 89 8.24 7.89 -9.84
CA LYS A 89 7.83 9.29 -9.88
C LYS A 89 8.66 10.08 -10.90
N GLU A 90 9.97 10.00 -10.83
CA GLU A 90 10.86 10.71 -11.75
C GLU A 90 10.73 10.21 -13.20
N ARG A 91 10.52 8.88 -13.39
CA ARG A 91 10.33 8.30 -14.73
C ARG A 91 8.99 8.73 -15.37
N LEU A 92 7.96 8.93 -14.57
CA LEU A 92 6.63 9.34 -15.05
C LEU A 92 6.45 10.86 -15.09
N ASP A 93 7.44 11.64 -14.63
CA ASP A 93 7.38 13.10 -14.67
C ASP A 93 7.23 13.62 -16.10
N GLY A 94 6.30 14.56 -16.28
CA GLY A 94 5.93 15.08 -17.60
C GLY A 94 4.90 14.24 -18.36
N ALA A 95 4.73 12.94 -18.07
CA ALA A 95 3.67 12.12 -18.65
C ALA A 95 2.40 12.14 -17.79
N PHE A 96 2.56 12.13 -16.47
CA PHE A 96 1.46 12.11 -15.52
C PHE A 96 1.72 13.07 -14.34
N PRO A 97 0.78 13.94 -13.99
CA PRO A 97 0.90 14.76 -12.79
C PRO A 97 0.91 13.90 -11.52
N ILE A 98 1.83 14.19 -10.61
CA ILE A 98 1.86 13.56 -9.28
C ILE A 98 1.04 14.42 -8.32
N LEU A 99 0.00 13.82 -7.71
CA LEU A 99 -0.98 14.59 -6.92
C LEU A 99 -0.41 15.06 -5.58
N TYR A 100 0.37 14.22 -4.91
CA TYR A 100 0.92 14.54 -3.59
C TYR A 100 2.42 14.32 -3.54
N VAL A 101 3.13 15.32 -3.05
CA VAL A 101 4.55 15.26 -2.75
C VAL A 101 4.83 16.01 -1.45
N GLY A 102 5.86 15.61 -0.72
CA GLY A 102 6.33 16.34 0.45
C GLY A 102 7.09 17.62 0.07
N ASP A 103 7.50 18.39 1.08
CA ASP A 103 8.18 19.70 0.92
C ASP A 103 9.43 19.66 0.04
N LYS A 104 10.06 18.50 -0.08
CA LYS A 104 11.25 18.27 -0.93
C LYS A 104 10.92 17.68 -2.30
N GLY A 105 9.64 17.70 -2.70
CA GLY A 105 9.18 17.14 -3.97
C GLY A 105 9.23 15.61 -4.05
N ARG A 106 9.29 14.89 -2.93
CA ARG A 106 9.41 13.43 -2.88
C ARG A 106 8.15 12.77 -2.36
N SER A 107 7.85 11.59 -2.90
CA SER A 107 6.83 10.67 -2.39
C SER A 107 7.41 9.77 -1.29
N ALA A 108 6.53 9.10 -0.53
CA ALA A 108 6.91 8.06 0.42
C ALA A 108 7.16 6.72 -0.31
N HIS A 109 6.56 5.62 0.17
CA HIS A 109 6.66 4.30 -0.46
C HIS A 109 5.64 4.08 -1.59
N GLU A 110 4.72 5.00 -1.77
CA GLU A 110 3.68 5.01 -2.80
C GLU A 110 3.56 6.40 -3.40
N LEU A 111 3.00 6.48 -4.59
CA LEU A 111 2.70 7.74 -5.26
C LEU A 111 1.31 7.71 -5.88
N ILE A 112 0.69 8.88 -5.96
CA ILE A 112 -0.65 9.06 -6.53
C ILE A 112 -0.52 9.88 -7.81
N ILE A 113 -0.84 9.27 -8.94
CA ILE A 113 -0.91 9.99 -10.22
C ILE A 113 -2.32 10.50 -10.49
N ASP A 114 -2.41 11.70 -11.01
CA ASP A 114 -3.67 12.36 -11.33
C ASP A 114 -4.05 12.12 -12.79
N LEU A 115 -5.11 11.37 -13.02
CA LEU A 115 -5.58 11.01 -14.36
C LEU A 115 -6.84 11.79 -14.78
N ARG A 116 -7.28 12.74 -13.93
CA ARG A 116 -8.53 13.50 -14.19
C ARG A 116 -8.47 14.37 -15.45
N GLY A 117 -7.28 14.82 -15.85
CA GLY A 117 -7.08 15.60 -17.06
C GLY A 117 -7.44 14.85 -18.36
N PHE A 118 -7.36 13.51 -18.35
CA PHE A 118 -7.69 12.71 -19.55
C PHE A 118 -9.20 12.62 -19.84
N LYS A 119 -10.04 13.07 -18.92
CA LYS A 119 -11.50 13.16 -19.15
C LYS A 119 -11.88 14.06 -20.32
N GLU A 120 -11.05 15.05 -20.65
CA GLU A 120 -11.27 15.90 -21.82
C GLU A 120 -11.25 15.10 -23.14
N LYS A 121 -10.58 13.95 -23.14
CA LYS A 121 -10.54 12.99 -24.24
C LYS A 121 -11.48 11.79 -24.03
N ASN A 122 -12.43 11.88 -23.10
CA ASN A 122 -13.34 10.81 -22.69
C ASN A 122 -12.62 9.54 -22.17
N ILE A 123 -11.41 9.68 -21.62
CA ILE A 123 -10.64 8.60 -21.02
C ILE A 123 -10.77 8.69 -19.50
N GLU A 124 -11.16 7.58 -18.88
CA GLU A 124 -11.24 7.45 -17.45
C GLU A 124 -10.10 6.57 -16.89
N VAL A 125 -9.88 6.66 -15.59
CA VAL A 125 -8.85 5.86 -14.91
C VAL A 125 -8.99 4.35 -15.16
N VAL A 126 -10.23 3.86 -15.31
CA VAL A 126 -10.51 2.45 -15.58
C VAL A 126 -10.03 2.03 -16.98
N ASP A 127 -10.08 2.94 -17.96
CA ASP A 127 -9.59 2.64 -19.30
C ASP A 127 -8.07 2.50 -19.31
N ILE A 128 -7.38 3.40 -18.62
CA ILE A 128 -5.92 3.32 -18.42
C ILE A 128 -5.54 2.04 -17.66
N ALA A 129 -6.30 1.69 -16.61
CA ALA A 129 -6.09 0.46 -15.86
C ALA A 129 -6.24 -0.79 -16.74
N LYS A 130 -7.27 -0.84 -17.60
CA LYS A 130 -7.47 -1.94 -18.56
C LYS A 130 -6.38 -1.99 -19.61
N ARG A 131 -5.97 -0.82 -20.13
CA ARG A 131 -4.89 -0.76 -21.10
C ARG A 131 -3.57 -1.25 -20.51
N LEU A 132 -3.30 -0.93 -19.24
CA LEU A 132 -2.13 -1.44 -18.52
C LEU A 132 -2.15 -2.98 -18.39
N MET A 133 -3.34 -3.61 -18.30
CA MET A 133 -3.48 -5.06 -18.34
C MET A 133 -3.06 -5.66 -19.69
N ASP A 134 -3.29 -4.95 -20.81
CA ASP A 134 -2.81 -5.38 -22.12
C ASP A 134 -1.28 -5.40 -22.21
N TYR A 135 -0.61 -4.52 -21.44
CA TYR A 135 0.85 -4.54 -21.26
C TYR A 135 1.34 -5.60 -20.26
N GLY A 136 0.43 -6.42 -19.74
CA GLY A 136 0.74 -7.54 -18.85
C GLY A 136 0.93 -7.15 -17.38
N PHE A 137 0.36 -6.01 -16.94
CA PHE A 137 0.37 -5.59 -15.54
C PHE A 137 -1.01 -5.74 -14.91
N HIS A 138 -1.05 -6.24 -13.69
CA HIS A 138 -2.23 -6.05 -12.86
C HIS A 138 -2.32 -4.57 -12.46
N ALA A 139 -3.43 -3.93 -12.78
CA ALA A 139 -3.57 -2.51 -12.54
C ALA A 139 -3.44 -2.17 -11.05
N PRO A 140 -2.75 -1.06 -10.71
CA PRO A 140 -2.72 -0.53 -9.35
C PRO A 140 -4.10 -0.10 -8.85
N THR A 141 -4.19 0.27 -7.58
CA THR A 141 -5.43 0.78 -6.98
C THR A 141 -5.90 2.06 -7.69
N VAL A 142 -7.14 2.05 -8.18
CA VAL A 142 -7.75 3.16 -8.89
C VAL A 142 -8.76 3.91 -8.03
N SER A 143 -8.91 5.22 -8.30
CA SER A 143 -9.88 6.11 -7.64
C SER A 143 -9.77 6.12 -6.10
N PHE A 144 -8.57 5.96 -5.59
CA PHE A 144 -8.25 6.08 -4.18
C PHE A 144 -6.86 6.74 -3.99
N PRO A 145 -6.69 7.66 -3.03
CA PRO A 145 -7.69 8.22 -2.10
C PRO A 145 -8.63 9.24 -2.76
N VAL A 146 -8.38 9.63 -3.99
CA VAL A 146 -9.17 10.62 -4.74
C VAL A 146 -9.76 9.98 -5.99
N PRO A 147 -11.04 10.20 -6.32
CA PRO A 147 -11.63 9.73 -7.58
C PRO A 147 -10.84 10.20 -8.81
N GLY A 148 -10.63 9.32 -9.77
CA GLY A 148 -9.90 9.63 -11.01
C GLY A 148 -8.37 9.64 -10.85
N THR A 149 -7.85 9.04 -9.80
CA THR A 149 -6.40 8.86 -9.57
C THR A 149 -6.01 7.39 -9.60
N MET A 150 -4.72 7.12 -9.68
CA MET A 150 -4.16 5.77 -9.56
C MET A 150 -3.02 5.81 -8.52
N MET A 151 -3.04 4.87 -7.57
CA MET A 151 -2.03 4.74 -6.53
C MET A 151 -1.05 3.63 -6.89
N ILE A 152 0.21 3.97 -7.05
CA ILE A 152 1.28 3.05 -7.43
C ILE A 152 2.15 2.79 -6.20
N GLU A 153 2.29 1.53 -5.83
CA GLU A 153 3.11 1.05 -4.73
C GLU A 153 4.01 -0.09 -5.22
N PRO A 154 5.26 0.20 -5.63
CA PRO A 154 6.16 -0.83 -6.15
C PRO A 154 6.67 -1.80 -5.09
N THR A 155 6.60 -1.42 -3.81
CA THR A 155 7.22 -2.11 -2.68
C THR A 155 8.73 -2.26 -2.81
N GLU A 156 9.35 -3.12 -2.00
CA GLU A 156 10.75 -3.51 -2.09
C GLU A 156 10.98 -4.76 -2.94
N SER A 157 9.90 -5.41 -3.38
CA SER A 157 10.00 -6.74 -4.03
C SER A 157 10.13 -6.66 -5.55
N GLU A 158 9.79 -5.54 -6.16
CA GLU A 158 9.98 -5.37 -7.60
C GLU A 158 11.44 -5.05 -7.94
N ASN A 159 11.98 -5.71 -8.95
CA ASN A 159 13.31 -5.40 -9.46
C ASN A 159 13.28 -4.19 -10.41
N LEU A 160 14.44 -3.61 -10.69
CA LEU A 160 14.55 -2.42 -11.52
C LEU A 160 14.02 -2.63 -12.95
N GLU A 161 14.28 -3.80 -13.54
CA GLU A 161 13.82 -4.14 -14.89
C GLU A 161 12.29 -4.14 -14.99
N GLU A 162 11.61 -4.69 -13.99
CA GLU A 162 10.15 -4.70 -13.93
C GLU A 162 9.58 -3.29 -13.68
N ILE A 163 10.24 -2.50 -12.85
CA ILE A 163 9.87 -1.10 -12.64
C ILE A 163 10.04 -0.29 -13.94
N ASP A 164 11.12 -0.49 -14.67
CA ASP A 164 11.34 0.15 -15.96
C ASP A 164 10.29 -0.26 -16.98
N ARG A 165 9.99 -1.55 -17.10
CA ARG A 165 8.94 -2.08 -17.96
C ARG A 165 7.56 -1.46 -17.64
N PHE A 166 7.25 -1.28 -16.35
CA PHE A 166 6.03 -0.62 -15.90
C PHE A 166 6.00 0.87 -16.34
N CYS A 167 7.08 1.58 -16.10
CA CYS A 167 7.18 2.99 -16.48
C CYS A 167 7.05 3.18 -18.00
N ASP A 168 7.70 2.31 -18.79
CA ASP A 168 7.63 2.34 -20.25
C ASP A 168 6.21 2.08 -20.75
N ALA A 169 5.50 1.11 -20.15
CA ALA A 169 4.10 0.86 -20.45
C ALA A 169 3.21 2.07 -20.15
N MET A 170 3.39 2.71 -19.01
CA MET A 170 2.63 3.91 -18.64
C MET A 170 2.91 5.06 -19.58
N ILE A 171 4.16 5.30 -19.94
CA ILE A 171 4.55 6.35 -20.89
C ILE A 171 3.95 6.08 -22.28
N SER A 172 3.97 4.80 -22.72
CA SER A 172 3.34 4.40 -23.99
C SER A 172 1.83 4.66 -23.98
N ILE A 173 1.15 4.37 -22.88
CA ILE A 173 -0.29 4.65 -22.73
C ILE A 173 -0.55 6.17 -22.80
N ALA A 174 0.29 6.99 -22.16
CA ALA A 174 0.15 8.44 -22.27
C ALA A 174 0.34 8.93 -23.69
N ALA A 175 1.28 8.37 -24.45
CA ALA A 175 1.49 8.68 -25.87
C ALA A 175 0.27 8.27 -26.72
N GLU A 176 -0.26 7.05 -26.54
CA GLU A 176 -1.48 6.58 -27.22
C GLU A 176 -2.65 7.55 -26.99
N ILE A 177 -2.86 8.00 -25.74
CA ILE A 177 -3.93 8.96 -25.42
C ILE A 177 -3.66 10.33 -26.10
N SER A 178 -2.41 10.75 -26.20
CA SER A 178 -2.08 12.03 -26.86
C SER A 178 -2.39 12.03 -28.35
N GLU A 179 -2.28 10.88 -29.02
CA GLU A 179 -2.57 10.68 -30.45
C GLU A 179 -4.08 10.55 -30.76
N MET A 180 -4.93 10.39 -29.73
CA MET A 180 -6.38 10.36 -29.92
C MET A 180 -6.92 11.76 -30.20
N ASP A 181 -7.74 11.90 -31.27
CA ASP A 181 -8.44 13.13 -31.66
C ASP A 181 -9.56 13.52 -30.67
#